data_4f6571d87a0d122a33de43451f6954de
#
_entry.id   4f6571d87a0d122a33de43451f6954de
#
_cell.length_a   1.000
_cell.length_b   1.000
_cell.length_c   1.000
_cell.angle_alpha   90.00
_cell.angle_beta   90.00
_cell.angle_gamma   90.00
#
_symmetry.space_group_name_H-M   'P 1'
#
loop_
_entity.id
_entity.type
_entity.pdbx_description
1 polymer ?
#
loop_
_entity_poly.entity_id
_entity_poly.type
_entity_poly.pdbx_seq_one_letter_code
_entity_poly.pdbx_strand_id
1 'polypeptide(L)'
;MGKLYQRVVFIAVMFSNGLLYAQPNTNITIASLFKVAPFLKGKTSFLGTPFNTAGDKLYMIGHQDGSFPDLGWHVKDEMGGIWHHPIKLMDGFNASITVGKKAYALDKAIGFVNYPFGNKHIYTVGSTPLSIERYQFVPDQLPGLQIEYAIKNTSNQSIQIEFNIEAVSNLMPVWLGERTGMINSKDLASFDPSNNRWMVKDSLNPWYVVYGSTVKGEASKMVFSKTNKPNTAVSNTTYKIEIKPNAVYYLPFTIAGSAKSKEQAMSSYNQIKNAAASLLAIKKKRVLNLNQYSTLTLNDNAIATSFEWLKYNSDWLTQDVEGIGKGVVAGLPDYPWWFGGDMVYTLKGLIAMGRKDLVYSTIDLVHGISEKTNGNGRIVHEVSTNGAVFNPGNVNETPQFVSLIWDVFCWTGDTLFLQKYFPSVVKGLNWVLTENDSDGNLLPDGAGMMEIHGLTSEMIDVAAYTQKAFADAAKMASYLKQELLAKDYQQKADLLKVKINTQFWVEKDHSYADFIATKQQALHLMEDAIVRADTLGNGWAVKELTKMKAATVLDTTSKNKGFVMHHNWVVNTPLETGVAENDQAIKALNTAKRFSNGFGMYVTGIDK
;
A
#
# COMPACT_ATOMS: atom_id res chain seq x y z
N MET A 1 -1.06 29.60 69.04
CA MET A 1 -1.28 28.26 68.47
C MET A 1 -2.38 28.34 67.44
N GLY A 2 -2.11 28.65 66.23
CA GLY A 2 -3.10 28.80 65.16
C GLY A 2 -2.60 28.06 63.92
N LYS A 3 -3.34 27.06 63.49
CA LYS A 3 -3.03 26.27 62.28
C LYS A 3 -3.51 27.08 61.07
N LEU A 4 -2.56 27.46 60.20
CA LEU A 4 -2.85 28.05 58.87
C LEU A 4 -3.12 26.91 57.90
N TYR A 5 -4.34 26.81 57.36
CA TYR A 5 -4.68 25.93 56.23
C TYR A 5 -4.45 26.72 54.92
N GLN A 6 -3.41 26.35 54.18
CA GLN A 6 -3.25 26.81 52.80
C GLN A 6 -4.16 25.94 51.90
N ARG A 7 -5.17 26.59 51.30
CA ARG A 7 -5.96 26.01 50.21
C ARG A 7 -5.18 26.23 48.91
N VAL A 8 -4.70 25.16 48.32
CA VAL A 8 -4.17 25.14 46.94
C VAL A 8 -5.38 25.05 46.01
N VAL A 9 -5.63 26.13 45.26
CA VAL A 9 -6.62 26.14 44.19
C VAL A 9 -5.92 25.64 42.91
N PHE A 10 -6.29 24.44 42.45
CA PHE A 10 -5.94 23.95 41.13
C PHE A 10 -6.82 24.64 40.09
N ILE A 11 -6.26 25.58 39.31
CA ILE A 11 -6.88 26.10 38.10
C ILE A 11 -6.54 25.10 36.98
N ALA A 12 -7.51 24.28 36.61
CA ALA A 12 -7.44 23.45 35.38
C ALA A 12 -7.68 24.38 34.19
N VAL A 13 -6.61 24.76 33.50
CA VAL A 13 -6.69 25.42 32.20
C VAL A 13 -7.00 24.33 31.16
N MET A 14 -8.27 24.21 30.80
CA MET A 14 -8.66 23.47 29.61
C MET A 14 -8.19 24.25 28.38
N PHE A 15 -7.12 23.79 27.77
CA PHE A 15 -6.79 24.17 26.40
C PHE A 15 -7.82 23.48 25.46
N SER A 16 -8.90 24.17 25.17
CA SER A 16 -9.72 23.86 24.01
C SER A 16 -8.91 24.27 22.79
N ASN A 17 -8.29 23.32 22.11
CA ASN A 17 -7.79 23.51 20.75
C ASN A 17 -8.98 23.76 19.82
N GLY A 18 -9.57 24.92 19.88
CA GLY A 18 -10.44 25.46 18.85
C GLY A 18 -9.59 25.71 17.61
N LEU A 19 -9.63 24.79 16.65
CA LEU A 19 -9.22 25.07 15.29
C LEU A 19 -10.04 26.28 14.82
N LEU A 20 -9.45 27.45 14.81
CA LEU A 20 -9.99 28.65 14.16
C LEU A 20 -10.07 28.33 12.65
N TYR A 21 -11.21 27.81 12.23
CA TYR A 21 -11.56 27.79 10.82
C TYR A 21 -11.71 29.25 10.36
N ALA A 22 -10.74 29.73 9.59
CA ALA A 22 -10.91 31.01 8.89
C ALA A 22 -12.21 30.91 8.08
N GLN A 23 -13.06 31.95 8.16
CA GLN A 23 -14.27 32.02 7.34
C GLN A 23 -13.90 31.81 5.87
N PRO A 24 -14.62 30.95 5.13
CA PRO A 24 -14.28 30.65 3.75
C PRO A 24 -14.37 31.92 2.92
N ASN A 25 -13.24 32.28 2.29
CA ASN A 25 -13.22 33.28 1.26
C ASN A 25 -14.02 32.71 0.06
N THR A 26 -15.21 33.19 -0.20
CA THR A 26 -16.26 32.58 -1.05
C THR A 26 -15.90 32.48 -2.53
N ASN A 27 -14.65 32.80 -2.93
CA ASN A 27 -14.21 32.83 -4.33
C ASN A 27 -13.02 31.90 -4.67
N ILE A 28 -12.52 31.07 -3.76
CA ILE A 28 -11.37 30.21 -4.04
C ILE A 28 -11.89 28.82 -4.45
N THR A 29 -11.71 28.46 -5.74
CA THR A 29 -12.00 27.13 -6.27
C THR A 29 -10.83 26.19 -5.97
N ILE A 30 -11.08 24.87 -5.87
CA ILE A 30 -9.97 23.92 -5.72
C ILE A 30 -9.05 23.96 -6.95
N ALA A 31 -9.58 24.14 -8.16
CA ALA A 31 -8.81 24.30 -9.40
C ALA A 31 -7.72 25.38 -9.31
N SER A 32 -8.00 26.49 -8.62
CA SER A 32 -7.03 27.58 -8.47
C SER A 32 -5.78 27.17 -7.68
N LEU A 33 -5.90 26.23 -6.74
CA LEU A 33 -4.83 25.76 -5.87
C LEU A 33 -3.87 24.77 -6.59
N PHE A 34 -4.28 24.20 -7.73
CA PHE A 34 -3.44 23.34 -8.56
C PHE A 34 -2.47 24.13 -9.47
N LYS A 35 -2.70 25.43 -9.70
CA LYS A 35 -1.95 26.22 -10.68
C LYS A 35 -0.46 26.36 -10.39
N VAL A 36 -0.07 26.39 -9.12
CA VAL A 36 1.34 26.57 -8.70
C VAL A 36 1.72 25.40 -7.80
N ALA A 37 2.14 24.31 -8.39
CA ALA A 37 2.58 23.11 -7.68
C ALA A 37 3.42 22.23 -8.61
N PRO A 38 4.35 21.42 -8.08
CA PRO A 38 5.03 20.40 -8.85
C PRO A 38 4.01 19.39 -9.39
N PHE A 39 4.23 18.90 -10.60
CA PHE A 39 3.35 17.93 -11.23
C PHE A 39 4.11 17.04 -12.22
N LEU A 40 3.53 15.88 -12.51
CA LEU A 40 3.92 15.02 -13.62
C LEU A 40 2.76 14.90 -14.61
N LYS A 41 3.06 15.09 -15.89
CA LYS A 41 2.09 14.83 -16.96
C LYS A 41 2.08 13.33 -17.26
N GLY A 42 0.90 12.72 -17.27
CA GLY A 42 0.71 11.36 -17.75
C GLY A 42 1.04 11.26 -19.27
N LYS A 43 1.61 10.13 -19.66
CA LYS A 43 1.80 9.82 -21.08
C LYS A 43 0.47 9.35 -21.68
N THR A 44 0.18 9.74 -22.92
CA THR A 44 -1.05 9.33 -23.61
C THR A 44 -1.18 7.81 -23.76
N SER A 45 -0.04 7.10 -23.88
CA SER A 45 0.00 5.63 -23.89
C SER A 45 -0.40 4.97 -22.56
N PHE A 46 -0.47 5.73 -21.47
CA PHE A 46 -0.82 5.24 -20.13
C PHE A 46 -2.20 5.71 -19.65
N LEU A 47 -3.00 6.35 -20.51
CA LEU A 47 -4.33 6.79 -20.10
C LEU A 47 -5.23 5.63 -19.64
N GLY A 48 -5.08 4.44 -20.20
CA GLY A 48 -5.75 3.21 -19.75
C GLY A 48 -5.06 2.50 -18.58
N THR A 49 -4.20 3.17 -17.80
CA THR A 49 -3.58 2.62 -16.59
C THR A 49 -4.12 3.30 -15.33
N PRO A 50 -4.02 2.65 -14.16
CA PRO A 50 -4.56 3.20 -12.92
C PRO A 50 -3.95 4.55 -12.51
N PHE A 51 -4.76 5.38 -11.87
CA PHE A 51 -4.33 6.52 -11.03
C PHE A 51 -4.74 6.29 -9.58
N ASN A 52 -4.06 6.95 -8.67
CA ASN A 52 -4.42 7.00 -7.27
C ASN A 52 -4.64 8.46 -6.82
N THR A 53 -5.75 8.70 -6.10
CA THR A 53 -5.98 9.93 -5.34
C THR A 53 -6.18 9.55 -3.88
N ALA A 54 -5.22 9.83 -3.01
CA ALA A 54 -5.22 9.30 -1.65
C ALA A 54 -5.13 10.36 -0.56
N GLY A 55 -5.73 10.05 0.57
CA GLY A 55 -5.50 10.55 1.91
C GLY A 55 -5.28 9.39 2.87
N ASP A 56 -5.10 9.67 4.14
CA ASP A 56 -4.86 8.64 5.16
C ASP A 56 -6.13 7.86 5.57
N LYS A 57 -7.33 8.36 5.23
CA LYS A 57 -8.63 7.74 5.58
C LYS A 57 -9.42 7.23 4.38
N LEU A 58 -9.03 7.60 3.17
CA LEU A 58 -9.74 7.23 1.95
C LEU A 58 -8.78 7.32 0.76
N TYR A 59 -9.00 6.44 -0.23
CA TYR A 59 -8.39 6.59 -1.55
C TYR A 59 -9.39 6.29 -2.66
N MET A 60 -9.07 6.76 -3.85
CA MET A 60 -9.83 6.54 -5.09
C MET A 60 -8.90 6.04 -6.19
N ILE A 61 -9.25 4.93 -6.80
CA ILE A 61 -8.54 4.31 -7.93
C ILE A 61 -9.49 4.24 -9.14
N GLY A 62 -9.02 4.75 -10.25
CA GLY A 62 -9.63 4.62 -11.58
C GLY A 62 -8.53 4.68 -12.63
N HIS A 63 -8.86 4.75 -13.92
CA HIS A 63 -7.89 4.93 -15.00
C HIS A 63 -7.62 6.40 -15.29
N GLN A 64 -6.42 6.70 -15.80
CA GLN A 64 -6.00 8.07 -16.14
C GLN A 64 -6.85 8.71 -17.25
N ASP A 65 -7.62 7.93 -18.01
CA ASP A 65 -8.65 8.42 -18.95
C ASP A 65 -9.93 8.91 -18.25
N GLY A 66 -10.02 8.71 -16.94
CA GLY A 66 -11.13 9.16 -16.10
C GLY A 66 -12.22 8.14 -15.89
N SER A 67 -12.11 6.95 -16.49
CA SER A 67 -13.02 5.82 -16.29
C SER A 67 -12.75 5.07 -14.97
N PHE A 68 -13.73 4.27 -14.57
CA PHE A 68 -13.63 3.35 -13.43
C PHE A 68 -13.92 1.92 -13.92
N PRO A 69 -12.94 1.25 -14.54
CA PRO A 69 -13.08 -0.15 -14.93
C PRO A 69 -13.01 -1.06 -13.72
N ASP A 70 -13.46 -2.30 -13.91
CA ASP A 70 -13.20 -3.36 -12.96
C ASP A 70 -11.69 -3.63 -12.90
N LEU A 71 -11.12 -3.59 -11.71
CA LEU A 71 -9.69 -3.75 -11.44
C LEU A 71 -9.46 -4.79 -10.36
N GLY A 72 -8.31 -5.43 -10.43
CA GLY A 72 -7.82 -6.34 -9.39
C GLY A 72 -7.92 -7.81 -9.76
N TRP A 73 -6.88 -8.53 -9.38
CA TRP A 73 -6.83 -9.98 -9.50
C TRP A 73 -6.94 -10.68 -8.15
N HIS A 74 -6.51 -10.05 -7.06
CA HIS A 74 -6.51 -10.62 -5.72
C HIS A 74 -7.93 -10.76 -5.16
N VAL A 75 -8.71 -9.67 -5.22
CA VAL A 75 -10.17 -9.75 -5.14
C VAL A 75 -10.69 -9.37 -6.51
N LYS A 76 -11.00 -10.39 -7.30
CA LYS A 76 -11.25 -10.25 -8.73
C LYS A 76 -12.27 -9.14 -9.02
N ASP A 77 -11.87 -8.19 -9.86
CA ASP A 77 -12.69 -7.11 -10.39
C ASP A 77 -13.20 -6.08 -9.35
N GLU A 78 -12.73 -6.15 -8.08
CA GLU A 78 -13.27 -5.33 -6.98
C GLU A 78 -12.27 -4.34 -6.36
N MET A 79 -11.01 -4.29 -6.84
CA MET A 79 -9.97 -3.49 -6.19
C MET A 79 -9.94 -2.02 -6.60
N GLY A 80 -10.66 -1.64 -7.66
CA GLY A 80 -10.85 -0.25 -8.09
C GLY A 80 -11.90 0.50 -7.27
N GLY A 81 -12.18 1.76 -7.65
CA GLY A 81 -13.23 2.58 -7.05
C GLY A 81 -12.77 3.40 -5.84
N ILE A 82 -13.68 3.64 -4.91
CA ILE A 82 -13.48 4.52 -3.75
C ILE A 82 -13.56 3.70 -2.47
N TRP A 83 -12.47 3.71 -1.70
CA TRP A 83 -12.29 2.91 -0.51
C TRP A 83 -12.07 3.76 0.73
N HIS A 84 -12.84 3.47 1.78
CA HIS A 84 -12.61 3.90 3.15
C HIS A 84 -12.47 2.66 4.02
N HIS A 85 -11.23 2.17 4.19
CA HIS A 85 -11.03 0.93 4.91
C HIS A 85 -11.67 0.92 6.31
N PRO A 86 -12.31 -0.20 6.70
CA PRO A 86 -12.26 -1.52 6.04
C PRO A 86 -13.43 -1.79 5.05
N ILE A 87 -13.99 -0.78 4.40
CA ILE A 87 -15.05 -0.97 3.40
C ILE A 87 -14.75 -0.23 2.09
N LYS A 88 -15.28 -0.76 1.00
CA LYS A 88 -15.48 -0.03 -0.25
C LYS A 88 -16.73 0.85 -0.11
N LEU A 89 -16.71 2.02 -0.71
CA LEU A 89 -17.86 2.92 -0.75
C LEU A 89 -18.56 2.90 -2.10
N MET A 90 -17.79 2.88 -3.19
CA MET A 90 -18.31 3.01 -4.55
C MET A 90 -17.41 2.30 -5.55
N ASP A 91 -17.98 1.76 -6.62
CA ASP A 91 -17.21 1.34 -7.78
C ASP A 91 -16.68 2.55 -8.58
N GLY A 92 -17.33 3.71 -8.44
CA GLY A 92 -16.94 4.95 -9.06
C GLY A 92 -18.15 5.79 -9.49
N PHE A 93 -17.91 6.64 -10.47
CA PHE A 93 -18.94 7.50 -11.07
C PHE A 93 -18.63 7.74 -12.54
N ASN A 94 -19.68 7.88 -13.34
CA ASN A 94 -19.61 8.30 -14.73
C ASN A 94 -20.15 9.73 -14.85
N ALA A 95 -19.49 10.54 -15.66
CA ALA A 95 -19.98 11.88 -15.97
C ALA A 95 -20.26 12.00 -17.47
N SER A 96 -21.29 12.75 -17.84
CA SER A 96 -21.58 13.10 -19.23
C SER A 96 -22.12 14.51 -19.32
N ILE A 97 -21.98 15.11 -20.51
CA ILE A 97 -22.47 16.43 -20.79
C ILE A 97 -23.35 16.39 -22.07
N THR A 98 -24.53 16.97 -21.97
CA THR A 98 -25.44 17.13 -23.12
C THR A 98 -25.43 18.57 -23.58
N VAL A 99 -25.15 18.78 -24.88
CA VAL A 99 -25.18 20.09 -25.53
C VAL A 99 -26.20 20.02 -26.68
N GLY A 100 -27.27 20.77 -26.54
CA GLY A 100 -28.41 20.65 -27.43
C GLY A 100 -29.07 19.27 -27.31
N LYS A 101 -28.99 18.45 -28.39
CA LYS A 101 -29.54 17.07 -28.39
C LYS A 101 -28.48 15.98 -28.31
N LYS A 102 -27.20 16.33 -28.18
CA LYS A 102 -26.10 15.36 -28.24
C LYS A 102 -25.41 15.21 -26.87
N ALA A 103 -25.36 13.97 -26.42
CA ALA A 103 -24.63 13.60 -25.19
C ALA A 103 -23.19 13.17 -25.51
N TYR A 104 -22.26 13.53 -24.62
CA TYR A 104 -20.84 13.20 -24.68
C TYR A 104 -20.43 12.64 -23.32
N ALA A 105 -19.92 11.41 -23.29
CA ALA A 105 -19.35 10.81 -22.09
C ALA A 105 -18.00 11.45 -21.75
N LEU A 106 -17.69 11.55 -20.45
CA LEU A 106 -16.42 12.05 -19.93
C LEU A 106 -15.61 10.88 -19.33
N ASP A 107 -15.46 9.82 -20.12
CA ASP A 107 -14.76 8.57 -19.80
C ASP A 107 -13.49 8.37 -20.65
N LYS A 108 -13.12 9.36 -21.46
CA LYS A 108 -11.94 9.35 -22.35
C LYS A 108 -11.22 10.68 -22.27
N ALA A 109 -10.53 10.90 -21.14
CA ALA A 109 -9.66 12.07 -21.01
C ALA A 109 -8.57 12.04 -22.08
N ILE A 110 -8.26 13.21 -22.63
CA ILE A 110 -7.16 13.42 -23.57
C ILE A 110 -5.83 13.72 -22.87
N GLY A 111 -5.85 13.92 -21.55
CA GLY A 111 -4.68 14.16 -20.73
C GLY A 111 -4.96 13.96 -19.26
N PHE A 112 -3.89 13.58 -18.56
CA PHE A 112 -3.86 13.39 -17.12
C PHE A 112 -2.68 14.15 -16.51
N VAL A 113 -2.87 14.75 -15.35
CA VAL A 113 -1.80 15.42 -14.60
C VAL A 113 -1.86 14.97 -13.15
N ASN A 114 -0.76 14.43 -12.67
CA ASN A 114 -0.60 13.99 -11.30
C ASN A 114 0.11 15.06 -10.48
N TYR A 115 -0.47 15.39 -9.31
CA TYR A 115 0.11 16.29 -8.31
C TYR A 115 0.36 15.52 -7.02
N PRO A 116 1.27 15.94 -6.16
CA PRO A 116 1.51 15.26 -4.89
C PRO A 116 0.29 15.15 -3.96
N PHE A 117 -0.72 16.00 -4.15
CA PHE A 117 -1.90 16.11 -3.31
C PHE A 117 -3.24 15.86 -4.03
N GLY A 118 -3.21 15.51 -5.32
CA GLY A 118 -4.43 15.26 -6.12
C GLY A 118 -4.14 15.08 -7.60
N ASN A 119 -5.19 15.00 -8.42
CA ASN A 119 -5.06 14.74 -9.85
C ASN A 119 -5.93 15.69 -10.67
N LYS A 120 -5.61 15.79 -11.98
CA LYS A 120 -6.41 16.51 -12.97
C LYS A 120 -6.56 15.66 -14.23
N HIS A 121 -7.80 15.51 -14.70
CA HIS A 121 -8.15 14.93 -16.00
C HIS A 121 -8.61 16.04 -16.95
N ILE A 122 -8.30 15.92 -18.23
CA ILE A 122 -8.59 16.92 -19.26
C ILE A 122 -9.44 16.28 -20.36
N TYR A 123 -10.59 16.87 -20.66
CA TYR A 123 -11.54 16.37 -21.67
C TYR A 123 -11.84 17.43 -22.73
N THR A 124 -12.16 16.97 -23.93
CA THR A 124 -12.81 17.73 -24.99
C THR A 124 -14.24 17.27 -25.15
N VAL A 125 -15.14 18.15 -25.60
CA VAL A 125 -16.56 17.84 -25.78
C VAL A 125 -16.89 17.84 -27.28
N GLY A 126 -16.44 16.82 -27.97
CA GLY A 126 -16.60 16.69 -29.42
C GLY A 126 -16.09 17.92 -30.17
N SER A 127 -16.89 18.44 -31.09
CA SER A 127 -16.60 19.67 -31.86
C SER A 127 -17.18 20.94 -31.22
N THR A 128 -17.65 20.88 -29.96
CA THR A 128 -18.19 22.05 -29.27
C THR A 128 -17.07 22.96 -28.77
N PRO A 129 -17.31 24.25 -28.52
CA PRO A 129 -16.32 25.15 -27.94
C PRO A 129 -16.22 25.01 -26.42
N LEU A 130 -16.42 23.79 -25.90
CA LEU A 130 -16.30 23.47 -24.47
C LEU A 130 -15.05 22.62 -24.21
N SER A 131 -14.33 22.97 -23.18
CA SER A 131 -13.29 22.12 -22.57
C SER A 131 -13.57 21.91 -21.11
N ILE A 132 -13.23 20.72 -20.59
CA ILE A 132 -13.51 20.33 -19.21
C ILE A 132 -12.23 19.85 -18.54
N GLU A 133 -11.96 20.35 -17.35
CA GLU A 133 -10.94 19.82 -16.46
C GLU A 133 -11.63 19.29 -15.19
N ARG A 134 -11.36 18.05 -14.81
CA ARG A 134 -11.80 17.43 -13.54
C ARG A 134 -10.64 17.45 -12.57
N TYR A 135 -10.74 18.23 -11.50
CA TYR A 135 -9.82 18.26 -10.39
C TYR A 135 -10.35 17.42 -9.26
N GLN A 136 -9.46 16.73 -8.53
CA GLN A 136 -9.86 15.87 -7.41
C GLN A 136 -8.77 15.76 -6.36
N PHE A 137 -9.19 15.67 -5.09
CA PHE A 137 -8.29 15.41 -3.97
C PHE A 137 -9.04 14.74 -2.81
N VAL A 138 -8.30 14.03 -1.97
CA VAL A 138 -8.75 13.47 -0.71
C VAL A 138 -8.11 14.27 0.42
N PRO A 139 -8.87 14.92 1.32
CA PRO A 139 -8.31 15.59 2.49
C PRO A 139 -7.71 14.57 3.47
N ASP A 140 -6.80 15.03 4.32
CA ASP A 140 -6.30 14.22 5.42
C ASP A 140 -7.31 14.16 6.57
N GLN A 141 -7.33 13.08 7.35
CA GLN A 141 -8.16 12.83 8.53
C GLN A 141 -9.67 12.77 8.29
N LEU A 142 -10.13 12.84 7.05
CA LEU A 142 -11.54 12.77 6.69
C LEU A 142 -11.80 11.65 5.67
N PRO A 143 -12.77 10.76 5.91
CA PRO A 143 -13.15 9.69 4.99
C PRO A 143 -14.04 10.21 3.86
N GLY A 144 -13.46 11.00 2.95
CA GLY A 144 -14.18 11.53 1.79
C GLY A 144 -13.26 12.26 0.83
N LEU A 145 -13.81 12.72 -0.28
CA LEU A 145 -13.07 13.40 -1.34
C LEU A 145 -13.90 14.53 -1.96
N GLN A 146 -13.20 15.48 -2.57
CA GLN A 146 -13.79 16.55 -3.36
C GLN A 146 -13.36 16.43 -4.81
N ILE A 147 -14.34 16.56 -5.70
CA ILE A 147 -14.17 16.69 -7.15
C ILE A 147 -14.67 18.07 -7.55
N GLU A 148 -14.05 18.69 -8.56
CA GLU A 148 -14.53 19.93 -9.16
C GLU A 148 -14.33 19.85 -10.67
N TYR A 149 -15.41 19.99 -11.42
CA TYR A 149 -15.37 20.14 -12.86
C TYR A 149 -15.31 21.62 -13.23
N ALA A 150 -14.23 22.03 -13.87
CA ALA A 150 -14.09 23.35 -14.47
C ALA A 150 -14.49 23.27 -15.94
N ILE A 151 -15.68 23.78 -16.28
CA ILE A 151 -16.28 23.71 -17.62
C ILE A 151 -16.09 25.07 -18.28
N LYS A 152 -15.21 25.14 -19.27
CA LYS A 152 -14.85 26.39 -19.95
C LYS A 152 -15.59 26.50 -21.30
N ASN A 153 -16.28 27.61 -21.50
CA ASN A 153 -16.83 28.02 -22.79
C ASN A 153 -15.84 28.97 -23.49
N THR A 154 -15.34 28.60 -24.65
CA THR A 154 -14.39 29.42 -25.44
C THR A 154 -15.07 30.22 -26.56
N SER A 155 -16.39 30.15 -26.66
CA SER A 155 -17.16 30.94 -27.64
C SER A 155 -17.60 32.29 -27.09
N ASN A 156 -18.10 33.13 -27.98
CA ASN A 156 -18.66 34.43 -27.66
C ASN A 156 -20.19 34.41 -27.40
N GLN A 157 -20.77 33.20 -27.26
CA GLN A 157 -22.19 33.00 -26.94
C GLN A 157 -22.35 32.18 -25.67
N SER A 158 -23.46 32.39 -24.94
CA SER A 158 -23.83 31.51 -23.82
C SER A 158 -24.19 30.13 -24.32
N ILE A 159 -23.78 29.09 -23.58
CA ILE A 159 -24.10 27.70 -23.90
C ILE A 159 -24.88 27.09 -22.72
N GLN A 160 -26.06 26.55 -23.04
CA GLN A 160 -26.85 25.74 -22.09
C GLN A 160 -26.40 24.28 -22.20
N ILE A 161 -26.18 23.66 -21.06
CA ILE A 161 -25.78 22.26 -20.95
C ILE A 161 -26.60 21.53 -19.88
N GLU A 162 -26.72 20.23 -20.06
CA GLU A 162 -27.08 19.31 -18.97
C GLU A 162 -25.85 18.48 -18.60
N PHE A 163 -25.39 18.61 -17.37
CA PHE A 163 -24.27 17.82 -16.83
C PHE A 163 -24.83 16.71 -15.97
N ASN A 164 -24.56 15.45 -16.33
CA ASN A 164 -25.06 14.28 -15.62
C ASN A 164 -23.93 13.60 -14.86
N ILE A 165 -24.22 13.20 -13.62
CA ILE A 165 -23.37 12.32 -12.81
C ILE A 165 -24.16 11.07 -12.47
N GLU A 166 -23.67 9.93 -12.95
CA GLU A 166 -24.11 8.59 -12.55
C GLU A 166 -23.13 8.05 -11.53
N ALA A 167 -23.58 7.80 -10.31
CA ALA A 167 -22.78 7.29 -9.22
C ALA A 167 -23.18 5.84 -8.92
N VAL A 168 -22.17 4.95 -8.83
CA VAL A 168 -22.34 3.52 -8.57
C VAL A 168 -21.81 3.23 -7.18
N SER A 169 -22.71 3.07 -6.21
CA SER A 169 -22.33 2.63 -4.87
C SER A 169 -22.09 1.12 -4.84
N ASN A 170 -21.15 0.70 -4.01
CA ASN A 170 -20.84 -0.70 -3.74
C ASN A 170 -20.26 -0.80 -2.33
N LEU A 171 -21.16 -0.80 -1.34
CA LEU A 171 -20.78 -0.90 0.07
C LEU A 171 -20.46 -2.35 0.40
N MET A 172 -19.18 -2.70 0.30
CA MET A 172 -18.71 -4.06 0.54
C MET A 172 -17.50 -4.09 1.47
N PRO A 173 -17.28 -5.22 2.20
CA PRO A 173 -16.12 -5.36 3.06
C PRO A 173 -14.83 -5.46 2.25
N VAL A 174 -13.73 -5.13 2.91
CA VAL A 174 -12.39 -5.48 2.45
C VAL A 174 -12.21 -7.00 2.41
N TRP A 175 -11.18 -7.47 1.72
CA TRP A 175 -10.76 -8.87 1.73
C TRP A 175 -10.71 -9.46 3.15
N LEU A 176 -11.16 -10.69 3.32
CA LEU A 176 -11.34 -11.39 4.59
C LEU A 176 -12.40 -10.75 5.53
N GLY A 177 -13.34 -10.00 4.97
CA GLY A 177 -14.44 -9.42 5.75
C GLY A 177 -15.22 -10.45 6.56
N GLU A 178 -15.45 -11.63 5.98
CA GLU A 178 -16.16 -12.74 6.62
C GLU A 178 -15.51 -13.21 7.93
N ARG A 179 -14.18 -13.11 8.05
CA ARG A 179 -13.44 -13.49 9.27
C ARG A 179 -13.70 -12.56 10.45
N THR A 180 -14.23 -11.37 10.18
CA THR A 180 -14.61 -10.37 11.20
C THR A 180 -16.11 -10.08 11.21
N GLY A 181 -16.91 -10.95 10.56
CA GLY A 181 -18.38 -10.85 10.55
C GLY A 181 -18.91 -9.75 9.61
N MET A 182 -18.10 -9.24 8.71
CA MET A 182 -18.51 -8.25 7.71
C MET A 182 -19.11 -8.96 6.50
N ILE A 183 -20.39 -8.75 6.24
CA ILE A 183 -21.14 -9.41 5.17
C ILE A 183 -21.64 -8.36 4.18
N ASN A 184 -21.34 -8.51 2.89
CA ASN A 184 -21.87 -7.66 1.84
C ASN A 184 -23.39 -7.85 1.69
N SER A 185 -24.16 -6.77 1.73
CA SER A 185 -25.60 -6.80 1.58
C SER A 185 -26.08 -5.74 0.59
N LYS A 186 -27.39 -5.69 0.36
CA LYS A 186 -27.97 -4.80 -0.65
C LYS A 186 -27.84 -3.32 -0.26
N ASP A 187 -27.34 -2.52 -1.18
CA ASP A 187 -27.30 -1.06 -1.08
C ASP A 187 -28.68 -0.43 -1.29
N LEU A 188 -29.05 0.46 -0.38
CA LEU A 188 -30.30 1.20 -0.40
C LEU A 188 -30.03 2.69 -0.60
N ALA A 189 -30.32 3.22 -1.77
CA ALA A 189 -30.11 4.62 -2.10
C ALA A 189 -31.37 5.46 -1.85
N SER A 190 -31.19 6.66 -1.31
CA SER A 190 -32.23 7.67 -1.11
C SER A 190 -31.71 9.07 -1.45
N PHE A 191 -32.56 9.89 -2.08
CA PHE A 191 -32.21 11.28 -2.39
C PHE A 191 -32.87 12.23 -1.39
N ASP A 192 -32.09 13.18 -0.88
CA ASP A 192 -32.55 14.29 -0.04
C ASP A 192 -32.65 15.55 -0.92
N PRO A 193 -33.84 15.93 -1.41
CA PRO A 193 -34.00 17.07 -2.29
C PRO A 193 -33.75 18.42 -1.61
N SER A 194 -33.91 18.48 -0.29
CA SER A 194 -33.68 19.71 0.48
C SER A 194 -32.21 20.07 0.57
N ASN A 195 -31.34 19.06 0.59
CA ASN A 195 -29.89 19.22 0.68
C ASN A 195 -29.14 18.81 -0.60
N ASN A 196 -29.88 18.45 -1.65
CA ASN A 196 -29.35 18.08 -2.97
C ASN A 196 -28.25 17.02 -2.90
N ARG A 197 -28.53 15.91 -2.24
CA ARG A 197 -27.56 14.84 -2.02
C ARG A 197 -28.20 13.46 -1.99
N TRP A 198 -27.44 12.47 -2.39
CA TRP A 198 -27.75 11.07 -2.21
C TRP A 198 -27.16 10.57 -0.90
N MET A 199 -27.85 9.62 -0.30
CA MET A 199 -27.37 8.80 0.77
C MET A 199 -27.62 7.34 0.40
N VAL A 200 -26.58 6.52 0.48
CA VAL A 200 -26.70 5.08 0.31
C VAL A 200 -26.28 4.42 1.60
N LYS A 201 -27.04 3.37 1.97
CA LYS A 201 -26.83 2.57 3.17
C LYS A 201 -26.81 1.10 2.77
N ASP A 202 -25.86 0.32 3.31
CA ASP A 202 -25.96 -1.14 3.31
C ASP A 202 -27.15 -1.60 4.16
N SER A 203 -27.94 -2.58 3.68
CA SER A 203 -29.19 -2.99 4.33
C SER A 203 -28.99 -3.65 5.69
N LEU A 204 -27.83 -4.30 5.93
CA LEU A 204 -27.52 -5.01 7.18
C LEU A 204 -26.53 -4.24 8.06
N ASN A 205 -25.54 -3.61 7.45
CA ASN A 205 -24.42 -3.01 8.15
C ASN A 205 -24.63 -1.50 8.40
N PRO A 206 -23.93 -0.91 9.38
CA PRO A 206 -23.94 0.55 9.60
C PRO A 206 -23.00 1.28 8.62
N TRP A 207 -22.95 0.85 7.35
CA TRP A 207 -22.12 1.43 6.31
C TRP A 207 -22.90 2.43 5.50
N TYR A 208 -22.29 3.57 5.26
CA TYR A 208 -22.93 4.69 4.56
C TYR A 208 -21.97 5.35 3.59
N VAL A 209 -22.49 5.76 2.43
CA VAL A 209 -21.86 6.75 1.56
C VAL A 209 -22.84 7.87 1.25
N VAL A 210 -22.36 9.11 1.30
CA VAL A 210 -23.11 10.33 1.02
C VAL A 210 -22.40 11.10 -0.07
N TYR A 211 -23.11 11.53 -1.09
CA TYR A 211 -22.55 12.31 -2.18
C TYR A 211 -23.55 13.29 -2.79
N GLY A 212 -23.02 14.38 -3.36
CA GLY A 212 -23.82 15.43 -4.00
C GLY A 212 -23.02 16.69 -4.26
N SER A 213 -23.75 17.72 -4.69
CA SER A 213 -23.19 19.03 -5.04
C SER A 213 -23.84 20.16 -4.23
N THR A 214 -23.15 21.31 -4.15
CA THR A 214 -23.76 22.57 -3.69
C THR A 214 -24.66 23.19 -4.77
N VAL A 215 -24.48 22.79 -6.02
CA VAL A 215 -25.34 23.20 -7.15
C VAL A 215 -26.61 22.37 -7.14
N LYS A 216 -27.77 23.02 -7.31
CA LYS A 216 -29.05 22.31 -7.34
C LYS A 216 -29.14 21.44 -8.59
N GLY A 217 -29.39 20.15 -8.37
CA GLY A 217 -29.57 19.14 -9.42
C GLY A 217 -30.94 18.49 -9.35
N GLU A 218 -31.33 17.85 -10.43
CA GLU A 218 -32.54 17.03 -10.52
C GLU A 218 -32.15 15.56 -10.43
N ALA A 219 -32.61 14.87 -9.37
CA ALA A 219 -32.42 13.42 -9.26
C ALA A 219 -33.35 12.71 -10.24
N SER A 220 -32.80 11.87 -11.09
CA SER A 220 -33.61 10.95 -11.88
C SER A 220 -33.84 9.65 -11.10
N LYS A 221 -34.91 8.92 -11.42
CA LYS A 221 -35.22 7.64 -10.79
C LYS A 221 -34.03 6.71 -10.86
N MET A 222 -33.79 5.96 -9.78
CA MET A 222 -32.84 4.85 -9.75
C MET A 222 -33.10 3.95 -10.96
N VAL A 223 -32.09 3.82 -11.80
CA VAL A 223 -32.06 2.77 -12.80
C VAL A 223 -31.30 1.61 -12.15
N PHE A 224 -31.92 0.44 -12.07
CA PHE A 224 -31.17 -0.75 -11.66
C PHE A 224 -29.99 -0.88 -12.63
N SER A 225 -28.80 -0.97 -12.04
CA SER A 225 -27.55 -0.97 -12.79
C SER A 225 -27.54 -1.99 -13.91
N LYS A 226 -26.98 -1.61 -15.05
CA LYS A 226 -26.50 -2.56 -16.06
C LYS A 226 -25.22 -3.29 -15.61
N THR A 227 -24.67 -2.95 -14.44
CA THR A 227 -23.54 -3.66 -13.87
C THR A 227 -24.03 -5.02 -13.39
N ASN A 228 -23.36 -6.08 -13.76
CA ASN A 228 -23.65 -7.45 -13.31
C ASN A 228 -23.29 -7.68 -11.83
N LYS A 229 -22.94 -6.62 -11.08
CA LYS A 229 -22.54 -6.73 -9.66
C LYS A 229 -23.78 -6.73 -8.76
N PRO A 230 -23.97 -7.79 -7.97
CA PRO A 230 -25.07 -7.86 -7.01
C PRO A 230 -24.86 -6.80 -5.91
N ASN A 231 -25.96 -6.43 -5.25
CA ASN A 231 -25.99 -5.53 -4.09
C ASN A 231 -25.67 -4.05 -4.34
N THR A 232 -25.25 -3.64 -5.54
CA THR A 232 -24.93 -2.25 -5.87
C THR A 232 -26.19 -1.40 -6.09
N ALA A 233 -26.06 -0.07 -5.88
CA ALA A 233 -27.10 0.88 -6.27
C ALA A 233 -26.55 1.97 -7.18
N VAL A 234 -27.32 2.33 -8.23
CA VAL A 234 -26.98 3.38 -9.18
C VAL A 234 -27.90 4.57 -8.98
N SER A 235 -27.34 5.75 -8.91
CA SER A 235 -28.06 7.00 -8.80
C SER A 235 -27.61 7.99 -9.88
N ASN A 236 -28.54 8.78 -10.38
CA ASN A 236 -28.26 9.80 -11.38
C ASN A 236 -28.69 11.19 -10.88
N THR A 237 -27.87 12.19 -11.18
CA THR A 237 -28.20 13.60 -10.94
C THR A 237 -27.85 14.43 -12.16
N THR A 238 -28.80 15.23 -12.63
CA THR A 238 -28.66 16.15 -13.75
C THR A 238 -28.59 17.59 -13.28
N TYR A 239 -27.57 18.32 -13.70
CA TYR A 239 -27.37 19.75 -13.43
C TYR A 239 -27.59 20.54 -14.72
N LYS A 240 -28.58 21.44 -14.73
CA LYS A 240 -28.82 22.36 -15.84
C LYS A 240 -28.00 23.62 -15.64
N ILE A 241 -27.06 23.89 -16.52
CA ILE A 241 -26.03 24.92 -16.35
C ILE A 241 -25.99 25.82 -17.60
N GLU A 242 -25.97 27.12 -17.39
CA GLU A 242 -25.62 28.10 -18.39
C GLU A 242 -24.18 28.57 -18.20
N ILE A 243 -23.37 28.48 -19.28
CA ILE A 243 -21.98 28.92 -19.26
C ILE A 243 -21.88 30.16 -20.16
N LYS A 244 -21.61 31.31 -19.54
CA LYS A 244 -21.47 32.61 -20.23
C LYS A 244 -20.30 32.60 -21.22
N PRO A 245 -20.30 33.51 -22.19
CA PRO A 245 -19.20 33.67 -23.15
C PRO A 245 -17.85 33.82 -22.47
N ASN A 246 -16.85 33.09 -22.97
CA ASN A 246 -15.46 33.12 -22.44
C ASN A 246 -15.31 32.87 -20.92
N ALA A 247 -16.33 32.26 -20.30
CA ALA A 247 -16.36 32.01 -18.86
C ALA A 247 -16.03 30.55 -18.53
N VAL A 248 -15.70 30.32 -17.24
CA VAL A 248 -15.56 28.98 -16.65
C VAL A 248 -16.64 28.82 -15.59
N TYR A 249 -17.38 27.72 -15.68
CA TYR A 249 -18.30 27.29 -14.64
C TYR A 249 -17.66 26.20 -13.80
N TYR A 250 -17.76 26.28 -12.48
CA TYR A 250 -17.23 25.30 -11.56
C TYR A 250 -18.36 24.50 -10.91
N LEU A 251 -18.37 23.18 -11.15
CA LEU A 251 -19.32 22.25 -10.56
C LEU A 251 -18.60 21.38 -9.52
N PRO A 252 -18.77 21.67 -8.20
CA PRO A 252 -18.20 20.83 -7.16
C PRO A 252 -19.04 19.59 -6.92
N PHE A 253 -18.41 18.47 -6.57
CA PHE A 253 -19.05 17.22 -6.18
C PHE A 253 -18.28 16.59 -5.03
N THR A 254 -18.96 16.33 -3.92
CA THR A 254 -18.37 15.79 -2.68
C THR A 254 -18.86 14.37 -2.48
N ILE A 255 -17.95 13.47 -2.06
CA ILE A 255 -18.25 12.09 -1.64
C ILE A 255 -17.64 11.87 -0.27
N ALA A 256 -18.38 11.26 0.67
CA ALA A 256 -17.83 10.85 1.96
C ALA A 256 -18.57 9.61 2.47
N GLY A 257 -17.91 8.81 3.30
CA GLY A 257 -18.50 7.59 3.84
C GLY A 257 -18.16 7.31 5.29
N SER A 258 -18.74 6.24 5.81
CA SER A 258 -18.41 5.70 7.14
C SER A 258 -18.77 4.22 7.20
N ALA A 259 -17.89 3.44 7.86
CA ALA A 259 -18.16 2.05 8.22
C ALA A 259 -18.92 1.91 9.56
N LYS A 260 -19.29 3.03 10.22
CA LYS A 260 -19.81 3.00 11.60
C LYS A 260 -21.17 3.65 11.77
N SER A 261 -21.42 4.79 11.12
CA SER A 261 -22.70 5.48 11.29
C SER A 261 -23.01 6.50 10.20
N LYS A 262 -24.29 6.82 10.07
CA LYS A 262 -24.82 7.88 9.25
C LYS A 262 -24.25 9.26 9.65
N GLU A 263 -24.17 9.51 10.94
CA GLU A 263 -23.73 10.79 11.51
C GLU A 263 -22.29 11.09 11.14
N GLN A 264 -21.39 10.09 11.20
CA GLN A 264 -19.99 10.23 10.79
C GLN A 264 -19.88 10.51 9.29
N ALA A 265 -20.59 9.75 8.43
CA ALA A 265 -20.59 9.98 6.99
C ALA A 265 -21.08 11.39 6.67
N MET A 266 -22.15 11.84 7.31
CA MET A 266 -22.73 13.17 7.16
C MET A 266 -21.79 14.27 7.66
N SER A 267 -21.13 14.07 8.79
CA SER A 267 -20.16 15.03 9.34
C SER A 267 -19.02 15.24 8.37
N SER A 268 -18.41 14.17 7.88
CA SER A 268 -17.30 14.21 6.92
C SER A 268 -17.74 14.87 5.60
N TYR A 269 -18.92 14.51 5.08
CA TYR A 269 -19.49 15.13 3.88
C TYR A 269 -19.64 16.66 4.04
N ASN A 270 -20.25 17.11 5.15
CA ASN A 270 -20.47 18.53 5.40
C ASN A 270 -19.16 19.30 5.59
N GLN A 271 -18.19 18.72 6.31
CA GLN A 271 -16.89 19.36 6.50
C GLN A 271 -16.17 19.57 5.15
N ILE A 272 -16.12 18.54 4.30
CA ILE A 272 -15.45 18.61 2.99
C ILE A 272 -16.19 19.59 2.09
N LYS A 273 -17.51 19.45 1.96
CA LYS A 273 -18.36 20.32 1.13
C LYS A 273 -18.18 21.82 1.48
N ASN A 274 -18.11 22.14 2.76
CA ASN A 274 -18.08 23.53 3.22
C ASN A 274 -16.67 24.14 3.24
N ALA A 275 -15.62 23.32 3.29
CA ALA A 275 -14.24 23.77 3.50
C ALA A 275 -13.24 23.23 2.47
N ALA A 276 -13.67 22.76 1.29
CA ALA A 276 -12.83 22.06 0.31
C ALA A 276 -11.53 22.79 -0.02
N ALA A 277 -11.59 24.09 -0.32
CA ALA A 277 -10.41 24.89 -0.65
C ALA A 277 -9.42 25.00 0.53
N SER A 278 -9.91 25.21 1.74
CA SER A 278 -9.07 25.27 2.94
C SER A 278 -8.43 23.90 3.25
N LEU A 279 -9.18 22.83 3.14
CA LEU A 279 -8.68 21.45 3.33
C LEU A 279 -7.61 21.10 2.28
N LEU A 280 -7.82 21.49 1.02
CA LEU A 280 -6.81 21.30 -0.02
C LEU A 280 -5.54 22.14 0.25
N ALA A 281 -5.69 23.38 0.70
CA ALA A 281 -4.54 24.23 1.03
C ALA A 281 -3.71 23.63 2.17
N ILE A 282 -4.37 23.12 3.22
CA ILE A 282 -3.71 22.42 4.34
C ILE A 282 -2.97 21.17 3.83
N LYS A 283 -3.66 20.29 3.08
CA LYS A 283 -3.04 19.10 2.50
C LYS A 283 -1.87 19.43 1.59
N LYS A 284 -2.03 20.38 0.68
CA LYS A 284 -0.97 20.84 -0.22
C LYS A 284 0.27 21.27 0.57
N LYS A 285 0.09 22.11 1.60
CA LYS A 285 1.20 22.55 2.47
C LYS A 285 1.90 21.37 3.14
N ARG A 286 1.14 20.46 3.75
CA ARG A 286 1.69 19.26 4.43
C ARG A 286 2.47 18.39 3.46
N VAL A 287 1.88 18.03 2.32
CA VAL A 287 2.49 17.12 1.37
C VAL A 287 3.75 17.72 0.74
N LEU A 288 3.73 19.00 0.36
CA LEU A 288 4.91 19.66 -0.18
C LEU A 288 6.05 19.78 0.85
N ASN A 289 5.72 19.86 2.15
CA ASN A 289 6.73 19.84 3.21
C ASN A 289 7.45 18.49 3.34
N LEU A 290 6.94 17.39 2.76
CA LEU A 290 7.64 16.10 2.79
C LEU A 290 9.03 16.19 2.12
N ASN A 291 9.23 17.10 1.17
CA ASN A 291 10.53 17.31 0.56
C ASN A 291 11.58 17.91 1.50
N GLN A 292 11.16 18.50 2.61
CA GLN A 292 12.08 19.09 3.60
C GLN A 292 12.72 18.04 4.53
N TYR A 293 12.16 16.80 4.61
CA TYR A 293 12.72 15.74 5.45
C TYR A 293 14.09 15.26 4.94
N SER A 294 14.24 15.19 3.61
CA SER A 294 15.51 14.86 2.98
C SER A 294 15.53 15.42 1.55
N THR A 295 16.69 15.85 1.09
CA THR A 295 16.87 16.41 -0.26
C THR A 295 18.00 15.67 -0.97
N LEU A 296 17.81 15.40 -2.27
CA LEU A 296 18.82 14.82 -3.13
C LEU A 296 19.04 15.76 -4.32
N THR A 297 20.25 16.28 -4.44
CA THR A 297 20.64 17.15 -5.54
C THR A 297 21.62 16.40 -6.44
N LEU A 298 21.19 16.13 -7.67
CA LEU A 298 21.95 15.42 -8.68
C LEU A 298 21.84 16.14 -10.02
N ASN A 299 22.84 15.93 -10.90
CA ASN A 299 22.76 16.37 -12.29
C ASN A 299 21.75 15.57 -13.12
N ASP A 300 21.37 14.36 -12.66
CA ASP A 300 20.33 13.54 -13.27
C ASP A 300 18.95 13.92 -12.71
N ASN A 301 18.20 14.69 -13.49
CA ASN A 301 16.88 15.15 -13.13
C ASN A 301 15.84 14.00 -12.98
N ALA A 302 16.02 12.88 -13.67
CA ALA A 302 15.10 11.76 -13.58
C ALA A 302 15.22 11.07 -12.21
N ILE A 303 16.44 10.84 -11.74
CA ILE A 303 16.71 10.27 -10.41
C ILE A 303 16.27 11.25 -9.31
N ALA A 304 16.60 12.54 -9.43
CA ALA A 304 16.20 13.57 -8.45
C ALA A 304 14.65 13.65 -8.33
N THR A 305 13.96 13.67 -9.47
CA THR A 305 12.48 13.67 -9.51
C THR A 305 11.90 12.37 -8.91
N SER A 306 12.48 11.21 -9.23
CA SER A 306 12.04 9.93 -8.68
C SER A 306 12.20 9.91 -7.17
N PHE A 307 13.31 10.38 -6.63
CA PHE A 307 13.54 10.48 -5.19
C PHE A 307 12.51 11.39 -4.49
N GLU A 308 12.19 12.53 -5.10
CA GLU A 308 11.14 13.43 -4.59
C GLU A 308 9.77 12.75 -4.56
N TRP A 309 9.39 12.08 -5.67
CA TRP A 309 8.08 11.44 -5.80
C TRP A 309 7.91 10.18 -4.97
N LEU A 310 8.98 9.46 -4.63
CA LEU A 310 8.93 8.34 -3.69
C LEU A 310 8.38 8.74 -2.33
N LYS A 311 8.65 9.97 -1.86
CA LYS A 311 8.09 10.50 -0.59
C LYS A 311 6.58 10.69 -0.67
N TYR A 312 6.08 11.19 -1.81
CA TYR A 312 4.65 11.34 -2.05
C TYR A 312 3.96 9.99 -2.19
N ASN A 313 4.58 9.05 -2.95
CA ASN A 313 4.05 7.71 -3.12
C ASN A 313 3.91 6.98 -1.78
N SER A 314 4.90 7.08 -0.92
CA SER A 314 4.86 6.48 0.42
C SER A 314 3.74 7.08 1.30
N ASP A 315 3.49 8.39 1.14
CA ASP A 315 2.38 9.06 1.83
C ASP A 315 1.01 8.57 1.32
N TRP A 316 0.87 8.34 0.00
CA TRP A 316 -0.37 7.80 -0.59
C TRP A 316 -0.68 6.36 -0.17
N LEU A 317 0.34 5.57 0.17
CA LEU A 317 0.18 4.20 0.66
C LEU A 317 -0.11 4.12 2.16
N THR A 318 -0.24 5.25 2.84
CA THR A 318 -0.58 5.29 4.26
C THR A 318 -2.08 5.11 4.46
N GLN A 319 -2.47 4.11 5.26
CA GLN A 319 -3.85 3.91 5.69
C GLN A 319 -3.95 4.01 7.20
N ASP A 320 -4.89 4.81 7.68
CA ASP A 320 -5.23 4.98 9.10
C ASP A 320 -6.65 4.46 9.32
N VAL A 321 -6.76 3.22 9.77
CA VAL A 321 -8.03 2.51 9.94
C VAL A 321 -8.46 2.57 11.40
N GLU A 322 -9.62 3.16 11.65
CA GLU A 322 -10.14 3.39 12.99
C GLU A 322 -10.35 2.08 13.77
N GLY A 323 -9.73 1.98 14.94
CA GLY A 323 -9.79 0.80 15.80
C GLY A 323 -8.79 -0.31 15.45
N ILE A 324 -8.06 -0.18 14.33
CA ILE A 324 -7.00 -1.11 13.93
C ILE A 324 -5.63 -0.44 14.06
N GLY A 325 -5.42 0.68 13.38
CA GLY A 325 -4.17 1.45 13.47
C GLY A 325 -3.77 2.11 12.16
N LYS A 326 -2.58 2.72 12.17
CA LYS A 326 -2.01 3.45 11.04
C LYS A 326 -0.72 2.82 10.57
N GLY A 327 -0.64 2.53 9.26
CA GLY A 327 0.57 1.96 8.66
C GLY A 327 0.60 2.10 7.15
N VAL A 328 1.77 1.80 6.58
CA VAL A 328 1.98 1.77 5.13
C VAL A 328 1.50 0.42 4.59
N VAL A 329 0.61 0.43 3.61
CA VAL A 329 0.15 -0.77 2.91
C VAL A 329 1.14 -1.17 1.82
N ALA A 330 1.12 -2.44 1.40
CA ALA A 330 2.09 -2.99 0.45
C ALA A 330 1.94 -2.39 -0.96
N GLY A 331 0.70 -2.16 -1.44
CA GLY A 331 0.49 -1.56 -2.75
C GLY A 331 -0.97 -1.37 -3.13
N LEU A 332 -1.23 -0.44 -4.04
CA LEU A 332 -2.54 -0.16 -4.61
C LEU A 332 -2.54 -0.43 -6.11
N PRO A 333 -3.59 -1.01 -6.68
CA PRO A 333 -4.87 -1.41 -6.05
C PRO A 333 -4.86 -2.79 -5.38
N ASP A 334 -3.96 -3.73 -5.74
CA ASP A 334 -4.13 -5.16 -5.46
C ASP A 334 -3.73 -5.61 -4.05
N TYR A 335 -2.91 -4.82 -3.32
CA TYR A 335 -2.44 -5.15 -1.97
C TYR A 335 -2.63 -3.99 -0.98
N PRO A 336 -3.88 -3.50 -0.77
CA PRO A 336 -4.15 -2.37 0.11
C PRO A 336 -4.18 -2.76 1.60
N TRP A 337 -3.30 -3.66 2.04
CA TRP A 337 -3.18 -4.15 3.41
C TRP A 337 -1.72 -4.28 3.85
N TRP A 338 -1.48 -4.79 5.05
CA TRP A 338 -0.17 -4.76 5.70
C TRP A 338 0.53 -6.11 5.62
N PHE A 339 1.85 -6.07 5.34
CA PHE A 339 2.70 -7.24 5.21
C PHE A 339 3.93 -7.13 6.11
N GLY A 340 4.29 -8.23 6.79
CA GLY A 340 5.43 -8.28 7.71
C GLY A 340 6.77 -8.15 6.99
N GLY A 341 6.94 -8.81 5.83
CA GLY A 341 8.17 -8.76 5.04
C GLY A 341 8.35 -7.45 4.29
N ASP A 342 7.32 -7.04 3.52
CA ASP A 342 7.33 -5.80 2.70
C ASP A 342 7.56 -4.54 3.53
N MET A 343 6.97 -4.49 4.73
CA MET A 343 7.17 -3.36 5.63
C MET A 343 8.64 -3.17 5.98
N VAL A 344 9.44 -4.22 6.13
CA VAL A 344 10.85 -4.10 6.53
C VAL A 344 11.62 -3.26 5.52
N TYR A 345 11.48 -3.54 4.22
CA TYR A 345 12.15 -2.78 3.16
C TYR A 345 11.63 -1.35 3.07
N THR A 346 10.31 -1.20 3.11
CA THR A 346 9.66 0.12 3.08
C THR A 346 10.11 1.00 4.24
N LEU A 347 10.13 0.46 5.47
CA LEU A 347 10.45 1.24 6.66
C LEU A 347 11.93 1.58 6.77
N LYS A 348 12.84 0.75 6.24
CA LYS A 348 14.26 1.11 6.09
C LYS A 348 14.43 2.34 5.18
N GLY A 349 13.69 2.40 4.08
CA GLY A 349 13.66 3.58 3.22
C GLY A 349 13.06 4.81 3.91
N LEU A 350 11.93 4.63 4.61
CA LEU A 350 11.23 5.72 5.29
C LEU A 350 12.00 6.32 6.46
N ILE A 351 12.70 5.49 7.25
CA ILE A 351 13.52 6.02 8.36
C ILE A 351 14.70 6.83 7.84
N ALA A 352 15.34 6.38 6.76
CA ALA A 352 16.42 7.11 6.09
C ALA A 352 15.93 8.45 5.49
N MET A 353 14.66 8.53 5.08
CA MET A 353 14.02 9.76 4.64
C MET A 353 13.50 10.65 5.78
N GLY A 354 13.64 10.25 7.05
CA GLY A 354 13.21 11.03 8.21
C GLY A 354 11.73 10.85 8.62
N ARG A 355 11.01 9.86 8.07
CA ARG A 355 9.59 9.58 8.37
C ARG A 355 9.43 8.70 9.61
N LYS A 356 10.06 9.12 10.72
CA LYS A 356 10.00 8.42 12.03
C LYS A 356 8.57 8.13 12.48
N ASP A 357 7.67 9.10 12.30
CA ASP A 357 6.24 8.99 12.66
C ASP A 357 5.56 7.78 12.03
N LEU A 358 5.73 7.61 10.72
CA LEU A 358 5.11 6.56 9.95
C LEU A 358 5.80 5.20 10.19
N VAL A 359 7.12 5.20 10.36
CA VAL A 359 7.89 3.99 10.72
C VAL A 359 7.39 3.43 12.06
N TYR A 360 7.29 4.26 13.09
CA TYR A 360 6.86 3.83 14.42
C TYR A 360 5.42 3.32 14.41
N SER A 361 4.49 4.04 13.76
CA SER A 361 3.09 3.62 13.71
C SER A 361 2.91 2.29 12.96
N THR A 362 3.67 2.06 11.88
CA THR A 362 3.59 0.79 11.12
C THR A 362 4.18 -0.38 11.93
N ILE A 363 5.32 -0.17 12.61
CA ILE A 363 5.90 -1.19 13.50
C ILE A 363 4.94 -1.51 14.65
N ASP A 364 4.37 -0.49 15.31
CA ASP A 364 3.40 -0.68 16.39
C ASP A 364 2.19 -1.49 15.93
N LEU A 365 1.67 -1.19 14.75
CA LEU A 365 0.53 -1.88 14.15
C LEU A 365 0.83 -3.37 13.91
N VAL A 366 1.86 -3.68 13.13
CA VAL A 366 2.18 -5.07 12.75
C VAL A 366 2.63 -5.88 13.95
N HIS A 367 3.45 -5.30 14.82
CA HIS A 367 3.86 -5.94 16.08
C HIS A 367 2.68 -6.21 17.01
N GLY A 368 1.78 -5.23 17.20
CA GLY A 368 0.61 -5.39 18.05
C GLY A 368 -0.34 -6.49 17.56
N ILE A 369 -0.52 -6.61 16.24
CA ILE A 369 -1.30 -7.71 15.64
C ILE A 369 -0.56 -9.03 15.81
N SER A 370 0.77 -9.08 15.64
CA SER A 370 1.59 -10.28 15.82
C SER A 370 1.53 -10.81 17.27
N GLU A 371 1.65 -9.93 18.26
CA GLU A 371 1.54 -10.33 19.68
C GLU A 371 0.14 -10.85 20.01
N LYS A 372 -0.91 -10.25 19.45
CA LYS A 372 -2.31 -10.70 19.63
C LYS A 372 -2.57 -12.05 18.95
N THR A 373 -1.97 -12.31 17.79
CA THR A 373 -2.23 -13.50 16.98
C THR A 373 -1.38 -14.68 17.43
N ASN A 374 -0.08 -14.46 17.61
CA ASN A 374 0.93 -15.50 17.85
C ASN A 374 1.40 -15.52 19.31
N GLY A 375 1.75 -14.35 19.88
CA GLY A 375 2.21 -14.21 21.28
C GLY A 375 3.61 -14.77 21.59
N ASN A 376 4.22 -15.52 20.65
CA ASN A 376 5.52 -16.18 20.80
C ASN A 376 6.69 -15.43 20.11
N GLY A 377 6.43 -14.21 19.61
CA GLY A 377 7.42 -13.40 18.90
C GLY A 377 7.46 -13.61 17.39
N ARG A 378 6.66 -14.54 16.84
CA ARG A 378 6.47 -14.72 15.40
C ARG A 378 5.73 -13.51 14.81
N ILE A 379 6.29 -12.89 13.80
CA ILE A 379 5.71 -11.75 13.10
C ILE A 379 4.74 -12.25 12.02
N VAL A 380 3.56 -11.64 11.94
CA VAL A 380 2.55 -11.97 10.93
C VAL A 380 3.06 -11.64 9.53
N HIS A 381 2.69 -12.46 8.54
CA HIS A 381 3.01 -12.21 7.14
C HIS A 381 2.03 -11.21 6.51
N GLU A 382 0.72 -11.51 6.57
CA GLU A 382 -0.29 -10.75 5.83
C GLU A 382 -1.56 -10.50 6.66
N VAL A 383 -1.95 -9.22 6.74
CA VAL A 383 -3.06 -8.73 7.55
C VAL A 383 -3.94 -7.79 6.74
N SER A 384 -5.22 -8.15 6.60
CA SER A 384 -6.23 -7.27 6.02
C SER A 384 -6.56 -6.09 6.93
N THR A 385 -7.05 -5.00 6.35
CA THR A 385 -7.32 -3.74 7.09
C THR A 385 -8.53 -3.78 8.03
N ASN A 386 -9.28 -4.88 8.06
CA ASN A 386 -10.24 -5.18 9.14
C ASN A 386 -9.59 -5.88 10.34
N GLY A 387 -8.27 -6.11 10.32
CA GLY A 387 -7.52 -6.79 11.37
C GLY A 387 -7.49 -8.32 11.25
N ALA A 388 -8.12 -8.90 10.21
CA ALA A 388 -8.06 -10.34 9.95
C ALA A 388 -6.68 -10.74 9.44
N VAL A 389 -6.05 -11.69 10.10
CA VAL A 389 -4.75 -12.24 9.69
C VAL A 389 -4.99 -13.36 8.69
N PHE A 390 -4.41 -13.24 7.50
CA PHE A 390 -4.45 -14.31 6.49
C PHE A 390 -3.37 -15.36 6.77
N ASN A 391 -2.13 -14.91 6.88
CA ASN A 391 -0.98 -15.75 7.16
C ASN A 391 -0.31 -15.28 8.46
N PRO A 392 -0.24 -16.15 9.49
CA PRO A 392 0.34 -15.79 10.79
C PRO A 392 1.86 -15.57 10.76
N GLY A 393 2.53 -15.80 9.64
CA GLY A 393 3.94 -15.53 9.40
C GLY A 393 4.66 -16.70 8.75
N ASN A 394 5.51 -16.42 7.76
CA ASN A 394 6.54 -17.33 7.30
C ASN A 394 7.76 -17.22 8.24
N VAL A 395 8.84 -17.92 7.98
CA VAL A 395 9.98 -17.90 8.91
C VAL A 395 10.83 -16.64 8.77
N ASN A 396 10.86 -16.05 7.58
CA ASN A 396 11.70 -14.87 7.27
C ASN A 396 11.25 -13.56 7.92
N GLU A 397 9.94 -13.32 8.17
CA GLU A 397 9.46 -12.05 8.71
C GLU A 397 10.03 -11.74 10.08
N THR A 398 10.16 -12.77 10.93
CA THR A 398 10.66 -12.59 12.31
C THR A 398 12.11 -12.11 12.35
N PRO A 399 13.08 -12.77 11.69
CA PRO A 399 14.46 -12.26 11.66
C PRO A 399 14.60 -10.92 10.90
N GLN A 400 13.81 -10.69 9.87
CA GLN A 400 13.79 -9.38 9.20
C GLN A 400 13.30 -8.26 10.12
N PHE A 401 12.26 -8.51 10.92
CA PHE A 401 11.77 -7.58 11.94
C PHE A 401 12.86 -7.27 12.99
N VAL A 402 13.60 -8.28 13.46
CA VAL A 402 14.72 -8.08 14.40
C VAL A 402 15.74 -7.09 13.83
N SER A 403 16.15 -7.29 12.58
CA SER A 403 17.10 -6.39 11.92
C SER A 403 16.51 -4.98 11.70
N LEU A 404 15.20 -4.87 11.39
CA LEU A 404 14.52 -3.58 11.28
C LEU A 404 14.58 -2.79 12.60
N ILE A 405 14.34 -3.42 13.74
CA ILE A 405 14.41 -2.74 15.05
C ILE A 405 15.81 -2.15 15.28
N TRP A 406 16.87 -2.89 14.94
CA TRP A 406 18.23 -2.39 15.02
C TRP A 406 18.48 -1.22 14.05
N ASP A 407 18.08 -1.34 12.80
CA ASP A 407 18.25 -0.30 11.81
C ASP A 407 17.55 1.00 12.20
N VAL A 408 16.30 0.91 12.70
CA VAL A 408 15.56 2.08 13.20
C VAL A 408 16.26 2.72 14.40
N PHE A 409 16.77 1.91 15.32
CA PHE A 409 17.56 2.41 16.45
C PHE A 409 18.83 3.12 15.97
N CYS A 410 19.56 2.57 15.01
CA CYS A 410 20.76 3.21 14.45
C CYS A 410 20.49 4.58 13.84
N TRP A 411 19.34 4.75 13.20
CA TRP A 411 18.92 6.04 12.62
C TRP A 411 18.42 7.06 13.65
N THR A 412 17.83 6.61 14.75
CA THR A 412 17.11 7.48 15.70
C THR A 412 17.83 7.71 17.00
N GLY A 413 18.68 6.77 17.43
CA GLY A 413 19.26 6.74 18.78
C GLY A 413 18.23 6.59 19.89
N ASP A 414 17.00 6.18 19.58
CA ASP A 414 15.88 6.12 20.53
C ASP A 414 15.96 4.87 21.41
N THR A 415 16.58 5.01 22.57
CA THR A 415 16.74 3.91 23.55
C THR A 415 15.40 3.37 24.07
N LEU A 416 14.37 4.23 24.20
CA LEU A 416 13.06 3.77 24.65
C LEU A 416 12.38 2.88 23.61
N PHE A 417 12.53 3.22 22.33
CA PHE A 417 12.09 2.39 21.22
C PHE A 417 12.78 1.02 21.26
N LEU A 418 14.11 1.00 21.40
CA LEU A 418 14.86 -0.25 21.49
C LEU A 418 14.42 -1.10 22.69
N GLN A 419 14.29 -0.50 23.87
CA GLN A 419 13.82 -1.19 25.08
C GLN A 419 12.41 -1.76 24.93
N LYS A 420 11.52 -1.04 24.23
CA LYS A 420 10.14 -1.48 23.97
C LYS A 420 10.09 -2.79 23.18
N TYR A 421 10.91 -2.91 22.13
CA TYR A 421 10.82 -4.04 21.20
C TYR A 421 11.81 -5.17 21.49
N PHE A 422 12.86 -4.93 22.29
CA PHE A 422 13.87 -5.95 22.58
C PHE A 422 13.30 -7.24 23.19
N PRO A 423 12.31 -7.23 24.10
CA PRO A 423 11.68 -8.48 24.56
C PRO A 423 11.07 -9.32 23.42
N SER A 424 10.46 -8.68 22.41
CA SER A 424 9.92 -9.36 21.24
C SER A 424 11.01 -9.88 20.30
N VAL A 425 12.14 -9.16 20.21
CA VAL A 425 13.35 -9.65 19.51
C VAL A 425 13.82 -10.97 20.13
N VAL A 426 13.94 -11.03 21.46
CA VAL A 426 14.35 -12.25 22.18
C VAL A 426 13.37 -13.40 21.95
N LYS A 427 12.06 -13.13 22.10
CA LYS A 427 11.02 -14.15 21.85
C LYS A 427 11.07 -14.67 20.41
N GLY A 428 11.18 -13.76 19.44
CA GLY A 428 11.18 -14.09 18.00
C GLY A 428 12.38 -14.97 17.63
N LEU A 429 13.59 -14.62 18.06
CA LEU A 429 14.77 -15.43 17.82
C LEU A 429 14.68 -16.81 18.51
N ASN A 430 14.08 -16.87 19.69
CA ASN A 430 13.81 -18.14 20.34
C ASN A 430 12.80 -18.98 19.53
N TRP A 431 11.69 -18.38 19.07
CA TRP A 431 10.72 -19.05 18.23
C TRP A 431 11.36 -19.64 16.96
N VAL A 432 12.24 -18.88 16.27
CA VAL A 432 12.94 -19.35 15.07
C VAL A 432 13.71 -20.64 15.34
N LEU A 433 14.42 -20.73 16.49
CA LEU A 433 15.24 -21.89 16.82
C LEU A 433 14.47 -23.05 17.47
N THR A 434 13.36 -22.78 18.19
CA THR A 434 12.64 -23.84 18.91
C THR A 434 11.54 -24.49 18.10
N GLU A 435 10.95 -23.76 17.16
CA GLU A 435 9.82 -24.25 16.36
C GLU A 435 10.19 -24.50 14.90
N ASN A 436 11.32 -23.96 14.40
CA ASN A 436 11.70 -24.04 13.00
C ASN A 436 13.14 -24.54 12.76
N ASP A 437 13.78 -25.16 13.75
CA ASP A 437 15.09 -25.79 13.63
C ASP A 437 15.02 -27.17 14.30
N SER A 438 14.43 -28.11 13.57
CA SER A 438 14.05 -29.41 14.11
C SER A 438 15.23 -30.33 14.40
N ASP A 439 16.36 -30.14 13.71
CA ASP A 439 17.59 -30.92 13.90
C ASP A 439 18.65 -30.21 14.75
N GLY A 440 18.36 -28.98 15.20
CA GLY A 440 19.22 -28.19 16.10
C GLY A 440 20.50 -27.69 15.41
N ASN A 441 20.48 -27.56 14.10
CA ASN A 441 21.66 -27.17 13.34
C ASN A 441 21.82 -25.66 13.13
N LEU A 442 20.94 -24.82 13.67
CA LEU A 442 20.83 -23.36 13.55
C LEU A 442 20.34 -22.84 12.18
N LEU A 443 20.11 -23.69 11.20
CA LEU A 443 19.54 -23.32 9.90
C LEU A 443 18.02 -23.58 9.95
N PRO A 444 17.18 -22.54 10.06
CA PRO A 444 15.74 -22.77 10.22
C PRO A 444 15.10 -23.40 8.99
N ASP A 445 14.19 -24.32 9.23
CA ASP A 445 13.32 -24.95 8.24
C ASP A 445 12.07 -24.09 7.98
N GLY A 446 11.58 -24.06 6.75
CA GLY A 446 10.28 -23.51 6.42
C GLY A 446 10.30 -22.48 5.32
N ALA A 447 9.10 -21.97 5.01
CA ALA A 447 8.92 -20.99 3.95
C ALA A 447 9.58 -19.65 4.28
N GLY A 448 10.29 -19.12 3.28
CA GLY A 448 10.86 -17.78 3.29
C GLY A 448 10.15 -16.86 2.29
N MET A 449 10.90 -15.91 1.73
CA MET A 449 10.43 -15.04 0.65
C MET A 449 10.07 -15.82 -0.62
N MET A 450 10.64 -17.01 -0.81
CA MET A 450 10.13 -17.98 -1.77
C MET A 450 8.98 -18.74 -1.15
N GLU A 451 7.77 -18.40 -1.50
CA GLU A 451 6.55 -19.08 -1.03
C GLU A 451 6.31 -20.36 -1.82
N ILE A 452 7.11 -21.40 -1.52
CA ILE A 452 6.93 -22.73 -2.13
C ILE A 452 6.11 -23.60 -1.17
N HIS A 453 4.90 -23.94 -1.56
CA HIS A 453 4.02 -24.81 -0.79
C HIS A 453 4.65 -26.19 -0.57
N GLY A 454 4.60 -26.67 0.68
CA GLY A 454 5.11 -27.98 1.06
C GLY A 454 6.62 -28.07 1.18
N LEU A 455 7.36 -26.98 1.00
CA LEU A 455 8.79 -26.96 1.22
C LEU A 455 9.10 -26.71 2.70
N THR A 456 9.44 -27.76 3.42
CA THR A 456 9.97 -27.71 4.78
C THR A 456 11.48 -27.98 4.73
N SER A 457 12.23 -27.04 4.18
CA SER A 457 13.68 -27.13 3.97
C SER A 457 14.37 -25.90 4.47
N GLU A 458 15.68 -25.98 4.63
CA GLU A 458 16.52 -24.84 4.96
C GLU A 458 16.67 -23.93 3.75
N MET A 459 16.06 -22.74 3.81
CA MET A 459 16.06 -21.75 2.71
C MET A 459 17.20 -20.75 2.89
N ILE A 460 17.85 -20.35 1.79
CA ILE A 460 18.99 -19.41 1.82
C ILE A 460 18.63 -18.04 2.38
N ASP A 461 17.48 -17.51 2.04
CA ASP A 461 17.01 -16.23 2.53
C ASP A 461 16.69 -16.27 4.02
N VAL A 462 16.00 -17.32 4.49
CA VAL A 462 15.72 -17.54 5.91
C VAL A 462 17.02 -17.65 6.70
N ALA A 463 17.99 -18.44 6.22
CA ALA A 463 19.28 -18.60 6.85
C ALA A 463 20.06 -17.28 6.93
N ALA A 464 20.10 -16.51 5.84
CA ALA A 464 20.82 -15.25 5.75
C ALA A 464 20.18 -14.15 6.65
N TYR A 465 18.84 -14.04 6.66
CA TYR A 465 18.15 -13.12 7.57
C TYR A 465 18.30 -13.53 9.01
N THR A 466 18.29 -14.84 9.32
CA THR A 466 18.51 -15.34 10.70
C THR A 466 19.93 -15.01 11.20
N GLN A 467 20.94 -15.19 10.34
CA GLN A 467 22.31 -14.81 10.67
C GLN A 467 22.40 -13.31 11.01
N LYS A 468 21.85 -12.47 10.11
CA LYS A 468 21.87 -11.02 10.33
C LYS A 468 21.11 -10.62 11.59
N ALA A 469 19.96 -11.24 11.85
CA ALA A 469 19.15 -10.99 13.04
C ALA A 469 19.92 -11.30 14.34
N PHE A 470 20.64 -12.43 14.42
CA PHE A 470 21.50 -12.72 15.55
C PHE A 470 22.65 -11.72 15.72
N ALA A 471 23.29 -11.32 14.61
CA ALA A 471 24.35 -10.31 14.66
C ALA A 471 23.83 -8.94 15.14
N ASP A 472 22.65 -8.53 14.70
CA ASP A 472 22.04 -7.28 15.13
C ASP A 472 21.49 -7.35 16.56
N ALA A 473 20.89 -8.49 16.96
CA ALA A 473 20.45 -8.71 18.33
C ALA A 473 21.62 -8.76 19.32
N ALA A 474 22.79 -9.27 18.92
CA ALA A 474 24.01 -9.21 19.74
C ALA A 474 24.41 -7.76 20.05
N LYS A 475 24.34 -6.86 19.04
CA LYS A 475 24.61 -5.42 19.23
C LYS A 475 23.57 -4.77 20.13
N MET A 476 22.26 -5.09 19.95
CA MET A 476 21.19 -4.60 20.83
C MET A 476 21.40 -5.02 22.26
N ALA A 477 21.68 -6.31 22.50
CA ALA A 477 21.93 -6.85 23.83
C ALA A 477 23.15 -6.19 24.50
N SER A 478 24.27 -6.00 23.78
CA SER A 478 25.44 -5.28 24.27
C SER A 478 25.12 -3.83 24.62
N TYR A 479 24.37 -3.10 23.75
CA TYR A 479 23.94 -1.74 24.07
C TYR A 479 23.08 -1.67 25.34
N LEU A 480 22.20 -2.66 25.53
CA LEU A 480 21.33 -2.79 26.71
C LEU A 480 22.03 -3.43 27.92
N LYS A 481 23.36 -3.65 27.88
CA LYS A 481 24.18 -4.23 28.96
C LYS A 481 23.81 -5.67 29.33
N GLN A 482 23.32 -6.45 28.38
CA GLN A 482 23.01 -7.88 28.52
C GLN A 482 24.17 -8.74 27.96
N GLU A 483 25.33 -8.66 28.52
CA GLU A 483 26.60 -9.16 27.96
C GLU A 483 26.59 -10.69 27.68
N LEU A 484 25.96 -11.51 28.55
CA LEU A 484 25.85 -12.95 28.30
C LEU A 484 25.03 -13.27 27.05
N LEU A 485 23.91 -12.57 26.88
CA LEU A 485 23.04 -12.72 25.72
C LEU A 485 23.71 -12.20 24.45
N ALA A 486 24.41 -11.08 24.55
CA ALA A 486 25.17 -10.52 23.43
C ALA A 486 26.22 -11.52 22.91
N LYS A 487 26.97 -12.18 23.84
CA LYS A 487 27.95 -13.20 23.48
C LYS A 487 27.31 -14.43 22.83
N ASP A 488 26.20 -14.92 23.37
CA ASP A 488 25.47 -16.07 22.84
C ASP A 488 24.98 -15.78 21.41
N TYR A 489 24.35 -14.62 21.18
CA TYR A 489 23.87 -14.24 19.87
C TYR A 489 25.00 -14.04 18.86
N GLN A 490 26.12 -13.43 19.26
CA GLN A 490 27.28 -13.28 18.37
C GLN A 490 27.85 -14.65 17.97
N GLN A 491 27.97 -15.61 18.91
CA GLN A 491 28.43 -16.97 18.59
C GLN A 491 27.51 -17.66 17.57
N LYS A 492 26.19 -17.53 17.74
CA LYS A 492 25.20 -18.06 16.75
C LYS A 492 25.37 -17.41 15.38
N ALA A 493 25.51 -16.09 15.35
CA ALA A 493 25.74 -15.36 14.08
C ALA A 493 27.01 -15.80 13.36
N ASP A 494 28.12 -16.00 14.10
CA ASP A 494 29.40 -16.44 13.52
C ASP A 494 29.31 -17.87 12.98
N LEU A 495 28.65 -18.79 13.71
CA LEU A 495 28.42 -20.16 13.25
C LEU A 495 27.55 -20.21 12.01
N LEU A 496 26.45 -19.43 11.97
CA LEU A 496 25.57 -19.32 10.80
C LEU A 496 26.32 -18.78 9.59
N LYS A 497 27.17 -17.76 9.77
CA LYS A 497 28.01 -17.23 8.69
C LYS A 497 28.87 -18.32 8.06
N VAL A 498 29.53 -19.15 8.86
CA VAL A 498 30.35 -20.27 8.36
C VAL A 498 29.48 -21.28 7.63
N LYS A 499 28.34 -21.67 8.18
CA LYS A 499 27.42 -22.64 7.57
C LYS A 499 26.89 -22.16 6.21
N ILE A 500 26.42 -20.91 6.14
CA ILE A 500 25.88 -20.32 4.90
C ILE A 500 26.95 -20.38 3.81
N ASN A 501 28.18 -19.93 4.07
CA ASN A 501 29.24 -19.86 3.09
C ASN A 501 29.83 -21.23 2.72
N THR A 502 29.61 -22.27 3.51
CA THR A 502 30.12 -23.62 3.24
C THR A 502 29.06 -24.58 2.74
N GLN A 503 27.82 -24.55 3.27
CA GLN A 503 26.79 -25.54 2.96
C GLN A 503 25.87 -25.09 1.82
N PHE A 504 25.57 -23.78 1.72
CA PHE A 504 24.77 -23.24 0.61
C PHE A 504 25.60 -22.91 -0.63
N TRP A 505 26.92 -22.73 -0.51
CA TRP A 505 27.74 -22.41 -1.67
C TRP A 505 27.91 -23.58 -2.62
N VAL A 506 27.53 -23.40 -3.89
CA VAL A 506 27.67 -24.40 -4.95
C VAL A 506 28.71 -23.91 -5.98
N GLU A 507 29.96 -24.37 -5.82
CA GLU A 507 31.10 -23.85 -6.62
C GLU A 507 30.90 -24.01 -8.12
N LYS A 508 30.35 -25.14 -8.60
CA LYS A 508 30.13 -25.40 -10.05
C LYS A 508 29.15 -24.40 -10.68
N ASP A 509 28.22 -23.84 -9.90
CA ASP A 509 27.19 -22.90 -10.38
C ASP A 509 27.58 -21.44 -10.09
N HIS A 510 28.63 -21.23 -9.32
CA HIS A 510 29.06 -19.93 -8.80
C HIS A 510 27.88 -19.16 -8.17
N SER A 511 27.12 -19.86 -7.33
CA SER A 511 25.92 -19.33 -6.69
C SER A 511 25.73 -19.95 -5.31
N TYR A 512 25.01 -19.27 -4.45
CA TYR A 512 24.39 -19.92 -3.31
C TYR A 512 23.23 -20.78 -3.79
N ALA A 513 22.97 -21.89 -3.12
CA ALA A 513 21.79 -22.74 -3.34
C ALA A 513 20.53 -21.99 -2.93
N ASP A 514 19.42 -22.27 -3.58
CA ASP A 514 18.10 -21.79 -3.18
C ASP A 514 17.69 -22.38 -1.83
N PHE A 515 17.98 -23.67 -1.65
CA PHE A 515 17.69 -24.40 -0.42
C PHE A 515 18.61 -25.63 -0.24
N ILE A 516 18.70 -26.13 0.99
CA ILE A 516 19.28 -27.41 1.32
C ILE A 516 18.14 -28.40 1.57
N ALA A 517 18.14 -29.55 0.91
CA ALA A 517 17.08 -30.54 1.00
C ALA A 517 17.57 -31.96 0.81
N THR A 518 16.70 -32.90 1.18
CA THR A 518 16.84 -34.30 0.80
C THR A 518 16.67 -34.47 -0.72
N LYS A 519 17.22 -35.56 -1.26
CA LYS A 519 17.05 -35.92 -2.65
C LYS A 519 15.55 -36.01 -3.06
N GLN A 520 14.71 -36.57 -2.20
CA GLN A 520 13.28 -36.74 -2.48
C GLN A 520 12.55 -35.39 -2.57
N GLN A 521 12.79 -34.48 -1.62
CA GLN A 521 12.23 -33.13 -1.64
C GLN A 521 12.65 -32.38 -2.90
N ALA A 522 13.94 -32.41 -3.23
CA ALA A 522 14.47 -31.74 -4.42
C ALA A 522 13.85 -32.27 -5.73
N LEU A 523 13.69 -33.58 -5.85
CA LEU A 523 13.06 -34.17 -7.03
C LEU A 523 11.60 -33.75 -7.21
N HIS A 524 10.84 -33.69 -6.14
CA HIS A 524 9.46 -33.20 -6.16
C HIS A 524 9.38 -31.74 -6.62
N LEU A 525 10.18 -30.85 -6.05
CA LEU A 525 10.24 -29.45 -6.45
C LEU A 525 10.68 -29.25 -7.90
N MET A 526 11.62 -30.06 -8.40
CA MET A 526 12.03 -30.01 -9.79
C MET A 526 10.90 -30.42 -10.75
N GLU A 527 10.06 -31.37 -10.36
CA GLU A 527 8.88 -31.78 -11.14
C GLU A 527 7.89 -30.61 -11.28
N ASP A 528 7.54 -29.98 -10.18
CA ASP A 528 6.64 -28.82 -10.18
C ASP A 528 7.22 -27.63 -10.98
N ALA A 529 8.52 -27.36 -10.80
CA ALA A 529 9.20 -26.29 -11.52
C ALA A 529 9.25 -26.57 -13.05
N ILE A 530 9.42 -27.81 -13.48
CA ILE A 530 9.39 -28.20 -14.90
C ILE A 530 7.99 -27.95 -15.48
N VAL A 531 6.93 -28.38 -14.79
CA VAL A 531 5.54 -28.16 -15.22
C VAL A 531 5.25 -26.65 -15.34
N ARG A 532 5.67 -25.84 -14.37
CA ARG A 532 5.52 -24.39 -14.43
C ARG A 532 6.27 -23.78 -15.62
N ALA A 533 7.54 -24.16 -15.81
CA ALA A 533 8.36 -23.66 -16.92
C ALA A 533 7.77 -24.01 -18.29
N ASP A 534 7.22 -25.21 -18.45
CA ASP A 534 6.55 -25.65 -19.67
C ASP A 534 5.26 -24.85 -19.93
N THR A 535 4.45 -24.62 -18.88
CA THR A 535 3.24 -23.79 -18.95
C THR A 535 3.55 -22.35 -19.39
N LEU A 536 4.68 -21.81 -18.95
CA LEU A 536 5.16 -20.47 -19.34
C LEU A 536 5.86 -20.45 -20.71
N GLY A 537 6.02 -21.59 -21.37
CA GLY A 537 6.72 -21.70 -22.65
C GLY A 537 8.23 -21.49 -22.56
N ASN A 538 8.83 -21.59 -21.36
CA ASN A 538 10.27 -21.41 -21.15
C ASN A 538 11.06 -22.70 -21.39
N GLY A 539 11.30 -23.02 -22.66
CA GLY A 539 12.04 -24.25 -23.06
C GLY A 539 13.48 -24.32 -22.52
N TRP A 540 14.12 -23.19 -22.24
CA TRP A 540 15.42 -23.18 -21.59
C TRP A 540 15.33 -23.72 -20.16
N ALA A 541 14.41 -23.22 -19.36
CA ALA A 541 14.21 -23.67 -17.99
C ALA A 541 13.81 -25.15 -17.91
N VAL A 542 12.90 -25.59 -18.77
CA VAL A 542 12.52 -27.01 -18.88
C VAL A 542 13.75 -27.89 -19.11
N LYS A 543 14.63 -27.52 -20.05
CA LYS A 543 15.84 -28.28 -20.37
C LYS A 543 16.81 -28.34 -19.19
N GLU A 544 17.08 -27.20 -18.53
CA GLU A 544 18.03 -27.15 -17.40
C GLU A 544 17.51 -27.89 -16.18
N LEU A 545 16.23 -27.73 -15.83
CA LEU A 545 15.59 -28.45 -14.72
C LEU A 545 15.50 -29.95 -14.97
N THR A 546 15.20 -30.39 -16.21
CA THR A 546 15.20 -31.82 -16.60
C THR A 546 16.58 -32.44 -16.46
N LYS A 547 17.64 -31.72 -16.89
CA LYS A 547 19.02 -32.14 -16.72
C LYS A 547 19.40 -32.26 -15.25
N MET A 548 19.00 -31.28 -14.43
CA MET A 548 19.24 -31.27 -12.99
C MET A 548 18.52 -32.45 -12.32
N LYS A 549 17.24 -32.71 -12.66
CA LYS A 549 16.47 -33.85 -12.19
C LYS A 549 17.16 -35.18 -12.50
N ALA A 550 17.60 -35.37 -13.73
CA ALA A 550 18.31 -36.57 -14.14
C ALA A 550 19.61 -36.78 -13.34
N ALA A 551 20.41 -35.74 -13.15
CA ALA A 551 21.61 -35.80 -12.33
C ALA A 551 21.30 -36.13 -10.86
N THR A 552 20.22 -35.56 -10.32
CA THR A 552 19.78 -35.79 -8.93
C THR A 552 19.29 -37.26 -8.74
N VAL A 553 18.60 -37.82 -9.72
CA VAL A 553 18.18 -39.26 -9.70
C VAL A 553 19.40 -40.17 -9.60
N LEU A 554 20.47 -39.86 -10.30
CA LEU A 554 21.71 -40.66 -10.32
C LEU A 554 22.57 -40.46 -9.06
N ASP A 555 22.31 -39.44 -8.28
CA ASP A 555 23.06 -39.18 -7.06
C ASP A 555 22.77 -40.22 -5.98
N THR A 556 23.81 -40.88 -5.51
CA THR A 556 23.76 -41.92 -4.48
C THR A 556 23.99 -41.40 -3.06
N THR A 557 24.25 -40.12 -2.90
CA THR A 557 24.49 -39.54 -1.57
C THR A 557 23.17 -39.44 -0.79
N SER A 558 23.22 -39.83 0.48
CA SER A 558 22.07 -39.77 1.39
C SER A 558 22.02 -38.45 2.19
N LYS A 559 23.04 -37.60 2.05
CA LYS A 559 23.12 -36.33 2.78
C LYS A 559 22.31 -35.24 2.10
N ASN A 560 21.71 -34.36 2.90
CA ASN A 560 21.13 -33.11 2.42
C ASN A 560 22.22 -32.30 1.72
N LYS A 561 21.86 -31.63 0.65
CA LYS A 561 22.76 -30.74 -0.09
C LYS A 561 22.05 -29.52 -0.67
N GLY A 562 22.82 -28.52 -1.04
CA GLY A 562 22.30 -27.32 -1.69
C GLY A 562 21.90 -27.57 -3.15
N PHE A 563 20.76 -27.03 -3.54
CA PHE A 563 20.22 -27.08 -4.90
C PHE A 563 20.07 -25.66 -5.45
N VAL A 564 20.61 -25.40 -6.64
CA VAL A 564 20.46 -24.14 -7.36
C VAL A 564 19.42 -24.33 -8.45
N MET A 565 18.20 -23.86 -8.20
CA MET A 565 17.06 -23.97 -9.11
C MET A 565 16.76 -22.67 -9.86
N HIS A 566 17.70 -21.72 -9.81
CA HIS A 566 17.59 -20.41 -10.47
C HIS A 566 16.44 -19.52 -9.94
N HIS A 567 16.12 -19.60 -8.65
CA HIS A 567 15.28 -18.62 -7.96
C HIS A 567 16.10 -17.40 -7.57
N ASN A 568 16.49 -16.63 -8.53
CA ASN A 568 17.68 -15.79 -8.53
C ASN A 568 17.73 -14.70 -7.50
N TRP A 569 16.62 -14.05 -7.18
CA TRP A 569 16.72 -12.92 -6.27
C TRP A 569 17.03 -13.38 -4.82
N VAL A 570 16.47 -14.49 -4.37
CA VAL A 570 16.73 -14.98 -3.00
C VAL A 570 18.13 -15.55 -2.81
N VAL A 571 18.75 -16.13 -3.86
CA VAL A 571 20.13 -16.63 -3.77
C VAL A 571 21.15 -15.50 -3.58
N ASN A 572 20.74 -14.24 -3.75
CA ASN A 572 21.56 -13.07 -3.49
C ASN A 572 21.34 -12.47 -2.09
N THR A 573 20.46 -13.01 -1.28
CA THR A 573 20.23 -12.55 0.11
C THR A 573 21.51 -12.55 0.96
N PRO A 574 22.45 -13.51 0.82
CA PRO A 574 23.75 -13.42 1.51
C PRO A 574 24.55 -12.17 1.19
N LEU A 575 24.38 -11.61 -0.01
CA LEU A 575 25.05 -10.36 -0.41
C LEU A 575 24.36 -9.16 0.22
N GLU A 576 23.03 -9.15 0.20
CA GLU A 576 22.19 -8.11 0.81
C GLU A 576 22.45 -7.99 2.33
N THR A 577 22.49 -9.12 3.02
CA THR A 577 22.71 -9.17 4.47
C THR A 577 24.17 -8.98 4.89
N GLY A 578 25.10 -9.04 3.92
CA GLY A 578 26.53 -8.92 4.17
C GLY A 578 27.16 -10.17 4.78
N VAL A 579 26.48 -11.32 4.73
CA VAL A 579 27.01 -12.60 5.26
C VAL A 579 27.94 -13.30 4.26
N ALA A 580 27.78 -13.00 2.95
CA ALA A 580 28.61 -13.59 1.90
C ALA A 580 30.09 -13.26 2.06
N GLU A 581 30.97 -14.23 1.79
CA GLU A 581 32.41 -13.96 1.64
C GLU A 581 32.67 -13.24 0.31
N ASN A 582 33.63 -12.32 0.28
CA ASN A 582 33.86 -11.41 -0.86
C ASN A 582 34.04 -12.15 -2.19
N ASP A 583 34.83 -13.22 -2.24
CA ASP A 583 35.07 -13.96 -3.48
C ASP A 583 33.81 -14.66 -3.97
N GLN A 584 33.04 -15.23 -3.07
CA GLN A 584 31.73 -15.85 -3.37
C GLN A 584 30.73 -14.80 -3.84
N ALA A 585 30.68 -13.62 -3.20
CA ALA A 585 29.81 -12.53 -3.59
C ALA A 585 30.09 -12.06 -5.04
N ILE A 586 31.38 -11.89 -5.41
CA ILE A 586 31.77 -11.50 -6.77
C ILE A 586 31.35 -12.56 -7.80
N LYS A 587 31.57 -13.84 -7.51
CA LYS A 587 31.17 -14.95 -8.37
C LYS A 587 29.64 -15.00 -8.53
N ALA A 588 28.89 -14.89 -7.41
CA ALA A 588 27.44 -14.90 -7.40
C ALA A 588 26.83 -13.74 -8.21
N LEU A 589 27.34 -12.51 -8.05
CA LEU A 589 26.90 -11.36 -8.85
C LEU A 589 27.13 -11.54 -10.35
N ASN A 590 28.24 -12.17 -10.74
CA ASN A 590 28.48 -12.47 -12.15
C ASN A 590 27.51 -13.52 -12.70
N THR A 591 27.11 -14.50 -11.89
CA THR A 591 26.05 -15.44 -12.24
C THR A 591 24.70 -14.75 -12.35
N ALA A 592 24.35 -13.89 -11.39
CA ALA A 592 23.10 -13.15 -11.33
C ALA A 592 22.84 -12.28 -12.57
N LYS A 593 23.88 -11.71 -13.19
CA LYS A 593 23.78 -10.95 -14.45
C LYS A 593 23.10 -11.71 -15.59
N ARG A 594 23.17 -13.05 -15.59
CA ARG A 594 22.52 -13.91 -16.60
C ARG A 594 21.00 -13.87 -16.50
N PHE A 595 20.46 -13.43 -15.37
CA PHE A 595 19.05 -13.44 -15.02
C PHE A 595 18.52 -12.02 -14.74
N SER A 596 19.02 -11.06 -15.49
CA SER A 596 18.57 -9.66 -15.45
C SER A 596 18.16 -9.18 -16.84
N ASN A 597 17.30 -8.19 -16.87
CA ASN A 597 16.86 -7.47 -18.06
C ASN A 597 17.01 -5.95 -17.85
N GLY A 598 16.45 -5.15 -18.74
CA GLY A 598 16.54 -3.68 -18.65
C GLY A 598 15.82 -3.07 -17.43
N PHE A 599 15.01 -3.85 -16.71
CA PHE A 599 14.26 -3.40 -15.52
C PHE A 599 14.83 -3.93 -14.20
N GLY A 600 15.75 -4.88 -14.27
CA GLY A 600 16.34 -5.49 -13.08
C GLY A 600 16.50 -7.00 -13.18
N MET A 601 16.56 -7.66 -12.02
CA MET A 601 16.66 -9.11 -11.92
C MET A 601 15.27 -9.75 -11.99
N TYR A 602 15.16 -10.89 -12.67
CA TYR A 602 13.94 -11.70 -12.62
C TYR A 602 13.69 -12.22 -11.22
N VAL A 603 12.42 -12.33 -10.84
CA VAL A 603 12.00 -12.92 -9.55
C VAL A 603 12.47 -14.38 -9.49
N THR A 604 12.27 -15.14 -10.55
CA THR A 604 12.84 -16.49 -10.71
C THR A 604 13.54 -16.61 -12.06
N GLY A 605 14.56 -17.47 -12.14
CA GLY A 605 15.21 -17.78 -13.42
C GLY A 605 14.29 -18.54 -14.39
N ILE A 606 13.20 -19.11 -13.87
CA ILE A 606 12.15 -19.77 -14.68
C ILE A 606 11.43 -18.75 -15.56
N ASP A 607 11.33 -17.49 -15.11
CA ASP A 607 10.62 -16.42 -15.82
C ASP A 607 11.51 -15.67 -16.85
N LYS A 608 12.77 -16.10 -17.02
CA LYS A 608 13.77 -15.51 -17.93
C LYS A 608 13.32 -15.49 -19.40
#